data_d5a483667128f86fba19bd575ef733c5
#
_entry.id   d5a483667128f86fba19bd575ef733c5
#
_cell.length_a   1.000
_cell.length_b   1.000
_cell.length_c   1.000
_cell.angle_alpha   90.00
_cell.angle_beta   90.00
_cell.angle_gamma   90.00
#
_symmetry.space_group_name_H-M   'P 1'
#
loop_
_entity.id
_entity.type
_entity.pdbx_description
1 polymer ?
#
loop_
_entity_poly.entity_id
_entity_poly.type
_entity_poly.pdbx_seq_one_letter_code
_entity_poly.pdbx_strand_id
1 'polypeptide(L)'
;MGLSHDGSAYLPAASESMGIRIAVLGLGAWGQTLLERWGQQGHIVTGWSRRSGRSPVDLLANQDLVVSAVAMAGVQPLSEQLAPHWPTGLPLLSCSKGLDLQLLATATQLWSNQLADAPLLVLSGPNLATEVRQGLPAASVIAAADQDLARRFQQQLSDTSLRLYTNIDPIGTEAAGALKNVMAVAAGISDGLALGANAKASLLCRGLAEIGVVLEGLGGATSTLYGLAGLGDLLATANSSLSRNYRCGVLLAEGCSEEQASERISATVEGPRTARAALQLASRKGWHLPICEQVVLVLEGHSTPGAAVKALMERDLRPEWQQL
;
A
#
# COMPACT_ATOMS: atom_id res chain seq x y z
N MET A 1 -11.89 -27.78 -49.52
CA MET A 1 -12.34 -26.48 -49.00
C MET A 1 -11.50 -26.14 -47.79
N GLY A 2 -10.45 -25.37 -47.99
CA GLY A 2 -9.55 -24.95 -46.95
C GLY A 2 -10.05 -23.66 -46.29
N LEU A 3 -10.13 -23.64 -45.00
CA LEU A 3 -10.32 -22.42 -44.22
C LEU A 3 -8.94 -21.94 -43.73
N SER A 4 -8.49 -20.84 -44.30
CA SER A 4 -7.33 -20.08 -43.84
C SER A 4 -7.73 -19.29 -42.59
N HIS A 5 -7.13 -19.65 -41.45
CA HIS A 5 -7.14 -18.79 -40.27
C HIS A 5 -5.96 -17.84 -40.34
N ASP A 6 -6.23 -16.64 -40.79
CA ASP A 6 -5.31 -15.50 -40.69
C ASP A 6 -5.64 -14.74 -39.39
N GLY A 7 -5.00 -15.17 -38.32
CA GLY A 7 -5.08 -14.55 -36.99
C GLY A 7 -4.01 -13.47 -36.81
N SER A 8 -4.02 -12.44 -37.64
CA SER A 8 -3.17 -11.26 -37.43
C SER A 8 -3.68 -10.49 -36.22
N ALA A 9 -3.05 -10.73 -35.05
CA ALA A 9 -3.21 -9.89 -33.89
C ALA A 9 -2.63 -8.51 -34.19
N TYR A 10 -3.52 -7.53 -34.34
CA TYR A 10 -3.15 -6.12 -34.43
C TYR A 10 -2.54 -5.72 -33.06
N LEU A 11 -1.23 -5.73 -32.97
CA LEU A 11 -0.52 -4.97 -31.95
C LEU A 11 -0.58 -3.50 -32.40
N PRO A 12 -1.20 -2.58 -31.63
CA PRO A 12 -1.12 -1.18 -31.98
C PRO A 12 0.36 -0.78 -31.90
N ALA A 13 0.86 -0.13 -32.94
CA ALA A 13 2.18 0.47 -32.97
C ALA A 13 2.34 1.31 -31.71
N ALA A 14 3.45 1.12 -31.00
CA ALA A 14 3.83 1.96 -29.87
C ALA A 14 3.90 3.41 -30.40
N SER A 15 2.89 4.22 -30.08
CA SER A 15 3.03 5.67 -30.21
C SER A 15 4.23 6.06 -29.34
N GLU A 16 5.23 6.71 -29.89
CA GLU A 16 6.30 7.35 -29.14
C GLU A 16 5.65 8.33 -28.16
N SER A 17 5.33 7.84 -26.97
CA SER A 17 4.84 8.71 -25.90
C SER A 17 6.01 9.60 -25.50
N MET A 18 5.94 10.89 -25.80
CA MET A 18 6.90 11.85 -25.26
C MET A 18 6.96 11.65 -23.73
N GLY A 19 8.19 11.43 -23.21
CA GLY A 19 8.39 11.23 -21.79
C GLY A 19 7.83 12.42 -20.99
N ILE A 20 7.13 12.13 -19.89
CA ILE A 20 6.59 13.15 -18.98
C ILE A 20 7.61 13.51 -17.89
N ARG A 21 7.39 14.65 -17.25
CA ARG A 21 8.19 15.15 -16.12
C ARG A 21 7.57 14.70 -14.81
N ILE A 22 8.32 13.96 -14.00
CA ILE A 22 7.84 13.35 -12.75
C ILE A 22 8.71 13.79 -11.58
N ALA A 23 8.11 14.33 -10.54
CA ALA A 23 8.77 14.56 -9.25
C ALA A 23 8.44 13.44 -8.27
N VAL A 24 9.44 12.74 -7.74
CA VAL A 24 9.27 11.69 -6.73
C VAL A 24 9.66 12.22 -5.36
N LEU A 25 8.68 12.35 -4.47
CA LEU A 25 8.84 12.76 -3.08
C LEU A 25 8.99 11.52 -2.19
N GLY A 26 10.17 11.35 -1.59
CA GLY A 26 10.48 10.20 -0.74
C GLY A 26 11.29 9.14 -1.48
N LEU A 27 12.64 9.21 -1.35
CA LEU A 27 13.58 8.26 -1.95
C LEU A 27 13.92 7.10 -0.99
N GLY A 28 12.89 6.47 -0.43
CA GLY A 28 12.99 5.15 0.19
C GLY A 28 13.11 4.06 -0.88
N ALA A 29 13.10 2.78 -0.48
CA ALA A 29 13.25 1.66 -1.41
C ALA A 29 12.27 1.75 -2.61
N TRP A 30 11.00 2.07 -2.35
CA TRP A 30 9.98 2.16 -3.40
C TRP A 30 10.15 3.40 -4.28
N GLY A 31 10.30 4.58 -3.68
CA GLY A 31 10.47 5.81 -4.47
C GLY A 31 11.73 5.79 -5.34
N GLN A 32 12.83 5.22 -4.84
CA GLN A 32 14.05 5.01 -5.63
C GLN A 32 13.81 4.04 -6.79
N THR A 33 13.05 2.95 -6.56
CA THR A 33 12.68 2.00 -7.61
C THR A 33 11.87 2.68 -8.72
N LEU A 34 10.87 3.50 -8.36
CA LEU A 34 10.05 4.23 -9.34
C LEU A 34 10.89 5.26 -10.12
N LEU A 35 11.77 6.00 -9.43
CA LEU A 35 12.66 6.97 -10.07
C LEU A 35 13.54 6.30 -11.13
N GLU A 36 14.18 5.19 -10.79
CA GLU A 36 15.05 4.46 -11.71
C GLU A 36 14.29 3.87 -12.89
N ARG A 37 13.14 3.23 -12.63
CA ARG A 37 12.36 2.58 -13.67
C ARG A 37 11.77 3.55 -14.67
N TRP A 38 11.10 4.59 -14.21
CA TRP A 38 10.51 5.58 -15.11
C TRP A 38 11.56 6.41 -15.84
N GLY A 39 12.74 6.63 -15.23
CA GLY A 39 13.88 7.19 -15.94
C GLY A 39 14.36 6.30 -17.09
N GLN A 40 14.39 4.97 -16.90
CA GLN A 40 14.74 4.01 -17.96
C GLN A 40 13.67 3.93 -19.08
N GLN A 41 12.42 4.29 -18.80
CA GLN A 41 11.34 4.40 -19.78
C GLN A 41 11.39 5.69 -20.61
N GLY A 42 12.35 6.59 -20.35
CA GLY A 42 12.51 7.86 -21.06
C GLY A 42 11.74 9.03 -20.44
N HIS A 43 11.19 8.89 -19.23
CA HIS A 43 10.63 10.01 -18.48
C HIS A 43 11.73 10.87 -17.85
N ILE A 44 11.46 12.16 -17.66
CA ILE A 44 12.35 13.07 -16.92
C ILE A 44 11.95 12.99 -15.45
N VAL A 45 12.69 12.20 -14.66
CA VAL A 45 12.34 11.95 -13.26
C VAL A 45 13.32 12.65 -12.33
N THR A 46 12.78 13.45 -11.41
CA THR A 46 13.54 14.10 -10.34
C THR A 46 13.09 13.58 -9.00
N GLY A 47 14.02 13.46 -8.04
CA GLY A 47 13.70 12.90 -6.73
C GLY A 47 14.09 13.81 -5.58
N TRP A 48 13.28 13.75 -4.50
CA TRP A 48 13.54 14.44 -3.26
C TRP A 48 13.46 13.51 -2.05
N SER A 49 14.33 13.78 -1.08
CA SER A 49 14.25 13.19 0.27
C SER A 49 14.62 14.24 1.31
N ARG A 50 14.25 14.02 2.56
CA ARG A 50 14.63 14.90 3.68
C ARG A 50 16.15 15.10 3.82
N ARG A 51 16.93 14.18 3.27
CA ARG A 51 18.42 14.23 3.30
C ARG A 51 19.01 14.96 2.10
N SER A 52 18.21 15.40 1.13
CA SER A 52 18.72 16.02 -0.10
C SER A 52 19.22 17.45 0.08
N GLY A 53 18.95 18.08 1.23
CA GLY A 53 19.33 19.47 1.50
C GLY A 53 18.59 20.53 0.65
N ARG A 54 17.62 20.08 -0.20
CA ARG A 54 16.79 20.95 -1.05
C ARG A 54 15.36 21.04 -0.51
N SER A 55 14.67 22.13 -0.82
CA SER A 55 13.25 22.25 -0.56
C SER A 55 12.46 21.32 -1.48
N PRO A 56 11.43 20.59 -0.99
CA PRO A 56 10.54 19.82 -1.86
C PRO A 56 9.73 20.74 -2.80
N VAL A 57 9.55 21.99 -2.45
CA VAL A 57 8.88 23.02 -3.27
C VAL A 57 9.59 23.23 -4.61
N ASP A 58 10.93 23.17 -4.61
CA ASP A 58 11.74 23.38 -5.82
C ASP A 58 11.47 22.33 -6.92
N LEU A 59 10.86 21.18 -6.53
CA LEU A 59 10.54 20.12 -7.47
C LEU A 59 9.18 20.29 -8.15
N LEU A 60 8.33 21.20 -7.69
CA LEU A 60 6.96 21.33 -8.22
C LEU A 60 6.89 21.99 -9.60
N ALA A 61 7.88 22.80 -9.95
CA ALA A 61 7.87 23.57 -11.18
C ALA A 61 7.94 22.68 -12.44
N ASN A 62 7.05 22.91 -13.38
CA ASN A 62 7.03 22.24 -14.69
C ASN A 62 6.91 20.70 -14.62
N GLN A 63 6.21 20.17 -13.65
CA GLN A 63 5.92 18.73 -13.56
C GLN A 63 4.59 18.40 -14.20
N ASP A 64 4.50 17.18 -14.77
CA ASP A 64 3.27 16.57 -15.26
C ASP A 64 2.64 15.66 -14.21
N LEU A 65 3.44 15.20 -13.23
CA LEU A 65 3.03 14.33 -12.14
C LEU A 65 3.94 14.51 -10.93
N VAL A 66 3.36 14.58 -9.74
CA VAL A 66 4.10 14.42 -8.47
C VAL A 66 3.74 13.07 -7.86
N VAL A 67 4.74 12.34 -7.40
CA VAL A 67 4.60 11.02 -6.78
C VAL A 67 5.01 11.10 -5.32
N SER A 68 4.08 10.81 -4.42
CA SER A 68 4.35 10.72 -2.98
C SER A 68 4.66 9.27 -2.60
N ALA A 69 5.93 8.98 -2.36
CA ALA A 69 6.43 7.69 -1.88
C ALA A 69 7.01 7.79 -0.46
N VAL A 70 6.51 8.72 0.34
CA VAL A 70 6.91 8.91 1.74
C VAL A 70 6.19 7.93 2.66
N ALA A 71 6.79 7.66 3.82
CA ALA A 71 6.13 6.94 4.89
C ALA A 71 4.89 7.73 5.37
N MET A 72 3.89 7.02 5.90
CA MET A 72 2.59 7.62 6.29
C MET A 72 2.75 8.82 7.24
N ALA A 73 3.67 8.74 8.21
CA ALA A 73 3.98 9.84 9.12
C ALA A 73 4.56 11.10 8.45
N GLY A 74 5.00 11.00 7.21
CA GLY A 74 5.53 12.14 6.45
C GLY A 74 4.52 12.81 5.55
N VAL A 75 3.32 12.22 5.37
CA VAL A 75 2.31 12.73 4.43
C VAL A 75 1.77 14.08 4.87
N GLN A 76 1.24 14.16 6.10
CA GLN A 76 0.63 15.39 6.62
C GLN A 76 1.62 16.57 6.65
N PRO A 77 2.83 16.47 7.25
CA PRO A 77 3.76 17.59 7.27
C PRO A 77 4.20 18.02 5.86
N LEU A 78 4.33 17.06 4.94
CA LEU A 78 4.74 17.37 3.57
C LEU A 78 3.60 18.05 2.79
N SER A 79 2.35 17.60 2.97
CA SER A 79 1.20 18.23 2.34
C SER A 79 1.01 19.68 2.80
N GLU A 80 1.14 19.96 4.09
CA GLU A 80 1.09 21.30 4.65
C GLU A 80 2.20 22.22 4.07
N GLN A 81 3.42 21.67 3.96
CA GLN A 81 4.56 22.42 3.41
C GLN A 81 4.36 22.76 1.92
N LEU A 82 3.77 21.85 1.14
CA LEU A 82 3.65 22.01 -0.31
C LEU A 82 2.39 22.76 -0.75
N ALA A 83 1.33 22.72 0.05
CA ALA A 83 0.03 23.31 -0.31
C ALA A 83 0.10 24.76 -0.79
N PRO A 84 0.83 25.70 -0.11
CA PRO A 84 0.92 27.08 -0.55
C PRO A 84 1.59 27.30 -1.91
N HIS A 85 2.29 26.26 -2.40
CA HIS A 85 3.11 26.33 -3.61
C HIS A 85 2.63 25.35 -4.70
N TRP A 86 1.53 24.62 -4.45
CA TRP A 86 1.05 23.60 -5.37
C TRP A 86 0.48 24.19 -6.65
N PRO A 87 1.00 23.83 -7.84
CA PRO A 87 0.47 24.32 -9.10
C PRO A 87 -0.97 23.81 -9.33
N THR A 88 -1.85 24.71 -9.78
CA THR A 88 -3.24 24.35 -10.09
C THR A 88 -3.31 23.21 -11.08
N GLY A 89 -4.11 22.19 -10.75
CA GLY A 89 -4.33 21.03 -11.61
C GLY A 89 -3.15 20.06 -11.73
N LEU A 90 -2.05 20.25 -11.00
CA LEU A 90 -0.94 19.29 -10.99
C LEU A 90 -1.36 18.00 -10.27
N PRO A 91 -1.34 16.83 -10.96
CA PRO A 91 -1.75 15.57 -10.36
C PRO A 91 -0.74 15.05 -9.31
N LEU A 92 -1.28 14.38 -8.28
CA LEU A 92 -0.49 13.67 -7.27
C LEU A 92 -0.84 12.19 -7.26
N LEU A 93 0.18 11.34 -7.37
CA LEU A 93 0.09 9.88 -7.21
C LEU A 93 0.62 9.48 -5.85
N SER A 94 -0.26 9.00 -4.97
CA SER A 94 0.11 8.48 -3.65
C SER A 94 0.53 7.01 -3.75
N CYS A 95 1.70 6.70 -3.19
CA CYS A 95 2.20 5.34 -2.99
C CYS A 95 2.27 4.97 -1.50
N SER A 96 1.85 5.87 -0.61
CA SER A 96 1.90 5.66 0.83
C SER A 96 0.86 4.62 1.26
N LYS A 97 1.25 3.67 2.11
CA LYS A 97 0.40 2.57 2.56
C LYS A 97 0.31 2.58 4.08
N GLY A 98 -0.81 3.03 4.62
CA GLY A 98 -1.06 3.11 6.06
C GLY A 98 -2.26 3.98 6.37
N LEU A 99 -2.55 4.09 7.66
CA LEU A 99 -3.49 5.04 8.22
C LEU A 99 -2.73 6.01 9.13
N ASP A 100 -3.06 7.28 9.07
CA ASP A 100 -2.52 8.26 10.01
C ASP A 100 -3.06 8.01 11.41
N LEU A 101 -2.19 8.03 12.40
CA LEU A 101 -2.55 7.67 13.78
C LEU A 101 -3.37 8.76 14.49
N GLN A 102 -3.24 10.03 14.09
CA GLN A 102 -3.93 11.15 14.74
C GLN A 102 -5.24 11.49 14.03
N LEU A 103 -5.20 11.59 12.71
CA LEU A 103 -6.35 11.96 11.89
C LEU A 103 -7.18 10.75 11.45
N LEU A 104 -6.67 9.52 11.64
CA LEU A 104 -7.31 8.26 11.26
C LEU A 104 -7.74 8.22 9.79
N ALA A 105 -6.91 8.81 8.94
CA ALA A 105 -7.17 9.06 7.53
C ALA A 105 -6.16 8.33 6.63
N THR A 106 -6.55 8.06 5.40
CA THR A 106 -5.66 7.55 4.36
C THR A 106 -4.76 8.67 3.82
N ALA A 107 -3.73 8.32 3.04
CA ALA A 107 -2.80 9.30 2.50
C ALA A 107 -3.50 10.30 1.56
N THR A 108 -4.38 9.84 0.66
CA THR A 108 -5.09 10.76 -0.23
C THR A 108 -6.07 11.66 0.50
N GLN A 109 -6.68 11.20 1.59
CA GLN A 109 -7.50 12.07 2.45
C GLN A 109 -6.67 13.19 3.08
N LEU A 110 -5.44 12.88 3.54
CA LEU A 110 -4.53 13.91 4.07
C LEU A 110 -4.11 14.90 2.98
N TRP A 111 -3.79 14.41 1.78
CA TRP A 111 -3.47 15.28 0.65
C TRP A 111 -4.66 16.14 0.24
N SER A 112 -5.88 15.59 0.14
CA SER A 112 -7.07 16.34 -0.27
C SER A 112 -7.46 17.45 0.72
N ASN A 113 -7.18 17.27 2.01
CA ASN A 113 -7.40 18.30 3.02
C ASN A 113 -6.55 19.55 2.78
N GLN A 114 -5.41 19.41 2.13
CA GLN A 114 -4.48 20.50 1.85
C GLN A 114 -4.50 20.94 0.37
N LEU A 115 -4.83 20.05 -0.55
CA LEU A 115 -4.78 20.24 -2.00
C LEU A 115 -6.16 19.99 -2.61
N ALA A 116 -7.13 20.87 -2.33
CA ALA A 116 -8.55 20.66 -2.70
C ALA A 116 -8.76 20.44 -4.22
N ASP A 117 -7.96 21.09 -5.06
CA ASP A 117 -8.11 21.06 -6.53
C ASP A 117 -7.09 20.14 -7.23
N ALA A 118 -6.24 19.43 -6.49
CA ALA A 118 -5.27 18.53 -7.10
C ALA A 118 -5.94 17.20 -7.51
N PRO A 119 -5.78 16.74 -8.76
CA PRO A 119 -6.21 15.41 -9.17
C PRO A 119 -5.39 14.35 -8.42
N LEU A 120 -6.06 13.51 -7.61
CA LEU A 120 -5.39 12.52 -6.76
C LEU A 120 -5.50 11.12 -7.36
N LEU A 121 -4.38 10.41 -7.36
CA LEU A 121 -4.27 9.01 -7.75
C LEU A 121 -3.60 8.19 -6.62
N VAL A 122 -3.83 6.90 -6.65
CA VAL A 122 -3.20 5.92 -5.76
C VAL A 122 -2.50 4.85 -6.58
N LEU A 123 -1.26 4.48 -6.21
CA LEU A 123 -0.57 3.32 -6.73
C LEU A 123 -0.42 2.27 -5.62
N SER A 124 -1.05 1.12 -5.79
CA SER A 124 -1.00 0.01 -4.82
C SER A 124 -1.02 -1.34 -5.54
N GLY A 125 -0.66 -2.41 -4.81
CA GLY A 125 -0.63 -3.77 -5.36
C GLY A 125 0.63 -4.53 -4.92
N PRO A 126 0.82 -5.78 -5.37
CA PRO A 126 1.98 -6.60 -5.06
C PRO A 126 3.24 -6.04 -5.73
N ASN A 127 3.94 -5.15 -5.04
CA ASN A 127 5.07 -4.39 -5.56
C ASN A 127 6.25 -4.36 -4.57
N LEU A 128 6.83 -5.52 -4.30
CA LEU A 128 8.06 -5.62 -3.53
C LEU A 128 9.19 -4.89 -4.27
N ALA A 129 9.67 -3.80 -3.68
CA ALA A 129 10.58 -2.85 -4.34
C ALA A 129 11.84 -3.52 -4.92
N THR A 130 12.40 -4.51 -4.21
CA THR A 130 13.58 -5.26 -4.66
C THR A 130 13.31 -6.03 -5.95
N GLU A 131 12.17 -6.73 -6.03
CA GLU A 131 11.79 -7.52 -7.21
C GLU A 131 11.49 -6.61 -8.41
N VAL A 132 10.72 -5.54 -8.19
CA VAL A 132 10.43 -4.57 -9.25
C VAL A 132 11.69 -3.89 -9.76
N ARG A 133 12.65 -3.56 -8.89
CA ARG A 133 13.93 -2.98 -9.30
C ARG A 133 14.78 -3.95 -10.14
N GLN A 134 14.70 -5.25 -9.87
CA GLN A 134 15.34 -6.29 -10.66
C GLN A 134 14.66 -6.55 -12.02
N GLY A 135 13.54 -5.90 -12.30
CA GLY A 135 12.78 -6.09 -13.53
C GLY A 135 11.95 -7.36 -13.54
N LEU A 136 11.72 -7.99 -12.38
CA LEU A 136 10.83 -9.14 -12.28
C LEU A 136 9.39 -8.71 -12.56
N PRO A 137 8.57 -9.57 -13.22
CA PRO A 137 7.21 -9.24 -13.55
C PRO A 137 6.37 -8.89 -12.31
N ALA A 138 5.72 -7.73 -12.37
CA ALA A 138 4.82 -7.26 -11.32
C ALA A 138 3.57 -6.63 -11.94
N ALA A 139 2.48 -6.64 -11.18
CA ALA A 139 1.25 -5.95 -11.54
C ALA A 139 0.77 -5.10 -10.37
N SER A 140 0.32 -3.88 -10.66
CA SER A 140 -0.20 -2.94 -9.67
C SER A 140 -1.47 -2.27 -10.16
N VAL A 141 -2.15 -1.57 -9.28
CA VAL A 141 -3.34 -0.78 -9.58
C VAL A 141 -2.99 0.70 -9.47
N ILE A 142 -3.39 1.46 -10.50
CA ILE A 142 -3.48 2.91 -10.43
C ILE A 142 -4.97 3.27 -10.28
N ALA A 143 -5.32 3.87 -9.16
CA ALA A 143 -6.71 4.18 -8.83
C ALA A 143 -6.93 5.69 -8.76
N ALA A 144 -8.02 6.16 -9.33
CA ALA A 144 -8.49 7.53 -9.22
C ALA A 144 -10.02 7.55 -9.35
N ALA A 145 -10.70 8.54 -8.77
CA ALA A 145 -12.13 8.73 -8.96
C ALA A 145 -12.46 9.07 -10.43
N ASP A 146 -11.56 9.79 -11.09
CA ASP A 146 -11.63 10.02 -12.55
C ASP A 146 -10.93 8.88 -13.29
N GLN A 147 -11.72 8.10 -14.03
CA GLN A 147 -11.25 6.95 -14.79
C GLN A 147 -10.31 7.34 -15.94
N ASP A 148 -10.51 8.48 -16.57
CA ASP A 148 -9.69 8.93 -17.69
C ASP A 148 -8.31 9.38 -17.20
N LEU A 149 -8.26 10.02 -16.02
CA LEU A 149 -7.02 10.31 -15.33
C LEU A 149 -6.24 9.02 -15.00
N ALA A 150 -6.90 8.01 -14.45
CA ALA A 150 -6.27 6.72 -14.16
C ALA A 150 -5.75 6.04 -15.43
N ARG A 151 -6.53 6.03 -16.54
CA ARG A 151 -6.13 5.47 -17.83
C ARG A 151 -4.93 6.21 -18.44
N ARG A 152 -4.94 7.54 -18.37
CA ARG A 152 -3.83 8.37 -18.84
C ARG A 152 -2.51 7.93 -18.22
N PHE A 153 -2.44 7.86 -16.90
CA PHE A 153 -1.21 7.48 -16.20
C PHE A 153 -0.93 5.97 -16.25
N GLN A 154 -1.94 5.12 -16.37
CA GLN A 154 -1.74 3.71 -16.70
C GLN A 154 -0.93 3.56 -18.00
N GLN A 155 -1.31 4.26 -19.05
CA GLN A 155 -0.64 4.17 -20.36
C GLN A 155 0.78 4.74 -20.33
N GLN A 156 1.01 5.81 -19.56
CA GLN A 156 2.31 6.47 -19.46
C GLN A 156 3.30 5.72 -18.58
N LEU A 157 2.83 5.07 -17.50
CA LEU A 157 3.70 4.52 -16.45
C LEU A 157 3.81 2.98 -16.49
N SER A 158 3.00 2.29 -17.30
CA SER A 158 3.12 0.83 -17.51
C SER A 158 4.33 0.50 -18.36
N ASP A 159 4.96 -0.64 -18.06
CA ASP A 159 5.97 -1.25 -18.94
C ASP A 159 5.80 -2.78 -19.02
N THR A 160 6.73 -3.45 -19.69
CA THR A 160 6.71 -4.90 -19.90
C THR A 160 6.89 -5.72 -18.63
N SER A 161 7.43 -5.11 -17.54
CA SER A 161 7.66 -5.79 -16.26
C SER A 161 6.84 -5.21 -15.10
N LEU A 162 6.32 -3.97 -15.22
CA LEU A 162 5.36 -3.41 -14.26
C LEU A 162 4.07 -3.06 -14.99
N ARG A 163 3.13 -4.00 -15.00
CA ARG A 163 1.82 -3.83 -15.60
C ARG A 163 0.88 -3.10 -14.65
N LEU A 164 0.30 -1.99 -15.10
CA LEU A 164 -0.69 -1.26 -14.32
C LEU A 164 -2.12 -1.57 -14.79
N TYR A 165 -3.02 -1.74 -13.84
CA TYR A 165 -4.47 -1.85 -14.04
C TYR A 165 -5.13 -0.62 -13.45
N THR A 166 -6.26 -0.19 -13.99
CA THR A 166 -7.03 0.94 -13.44
C THR A 166 -8.08 0.48 -12.44
N ASN A 167 -8.40 1.35 -11.48
CA ASN A 167 -9.53 1.21 -10.57
C ASN A 167 -10.14 2.61 -10.31
N ILE A 168 -11.46 2.66 -10.12
CA ILE A 168 -12.19 3.90 -9.79
C ILE A 168 -12.42 4.09 -8.28
N ASP A 169 -11.84 3.23 -7.46
CA ASP A 169 -11.96 3.22 -6.00
C ASP A 169 -10.59 3.49 -5.33
N PRO A 170 -10.13 4.75 -5.28
CA PRO A 170 -8.88 5.10 -4.60
C PRO A 170 -8.94 4.82 -3.09
N ILE A 171 -10.09 5.05 -2.43
CA ILE A 171 -10.26 4.83 -0.98
C ILE A 171 -10.09 3.35 -0.63
N GLY A 172 -10.80 2.45 -1.33
CA GLY A 172 -10.66 1.02 -1.11
C GLY A 172 -9.26 0.52 -1.44
N THR A 173 -8.63 1.07 -2.48
CA THR A 173 -7.24 0.75 -2.87
C THR A 173 -6.23 1.12 -1.77
N GLU A 174 -6.38 2.28 -1.10
CA GLU A 174 -5.55 2.69 0.02
C GLU A 174 -5.83 1.88 1.29
N ALA A 175 -7.11 1.70 1.63
CA ALA A 175 -7.51 0.96 2.83
C ALA A 175 -6.97 -0.48 2.80
N ALA A 176 -7.14 -1.18 1.67
CA ALA A 176 -6.61 -2.52 1.47
C ALA A 176 -5.08 -2.55 1.57
N GLY A 177 -4.39 -1.64 0.87
CA GLY A 177 -2.94 -1.50 0.91
C GLY A 177 -2.38 -1.13 2.30
N ALA A 178 -3.15 -0.43 3.13
CA ALA A 178 -2.80 -0.11 4.51
C ALA A 178 -2.92 -1.33 5.43
N LEU A 179 -4.09 -1.94 5.48
CA LEU A 179 -4.42 -3.02 6.43
C LEU A 179 -3.66 -4.32 6.14
N LYS A 180 -3.30 -4.62 4.87
CA LYS A 180 -2.47 -5.78 4.55
C LYS A 180 -1.15 -5.79 5.33
N ASN A 181 -0.63 -4.63 5.71
CA ASN A 181 0.60 -4.51 6.50
C ASN A 181 0.42 -5.06 7.93
N VAL A 182 -0.76 -4.88 8.53
CA VAL A 182 -1.10 -5.47 9.83
C VAL A 182 -1.20 -6.99 9.71
N MET A 183 -1.87 -7.48 8.65
CA MET A 183 -2.01 -8.91 8.40
C MET A 183 -0.65 -9.57 8.10
N ALA A 184 0.28 -8.84 7.50
CA ALA A 184 1.65 -9.32 7.29
C ALA A 184 2.43 -9.46 8.61
N VAL A 185 2.23 -8.57 9.59
CA VAL A 185 2.78 -8.75 10.95
C VAL A 185 2.20 -10.01 11.58
N ALA A 186 0.88 -10.20 11.54
CA ALA A 186 0.22 -11.39 12.08
C ALA A 186 0.70 -12.69 11.40
N ALA A 187 0.90 -12.67 10.07
CA ALA A 187 1.44 -13.80 9.33
C ALA A 187 2.89 -14.11 9.72
N GLY A 188 3.71 -13.09 9.96
CA GLY A 188 5.06 -13.24 10.48
C GLY A 188 5.08 -13.86 11.88
N ILE A 189 4.15 -13.47 12.76
CA ILE A 189 3.97 -14.09 14.08
C ILE A 189 3.61 -15.57 13.91
N SER A 190 2.65 -15.90 13.04
CA SER A 190 2.22 -17.29 12.78
C SER A 190 3.38 -18.17 12.32
N ASP A 191 4.21 -17.70 11.39
CA ASP A 191 5.36 -18.45 10.89
C ASP A 191 6.49 -18.52 11.92
N GLY A 192 6.76 -17.44 12.66
CA GLY A 192 7.75 -17.43 13.74
C GLY A 192 7.42 -18.38 14.88
N LEU A 193 6.13 -18.64 15.13
CA LEU A 193 5.65 -19.68 16.06
C LEU A 193 5.55 -21.07 15.44
N ALA A 194 5.91 -21.25 14.17
CA ALA A 194 5.84 -22.51 13.43
C ALA A 194 4.43 -23.17 13.44
N LEU A 195 3.35 -22.39 13.33
CA LEU A 195 1.96 -22.87 13.42
C LEU A 195 1.51 -23.62 12.16
N GLY A 196 2.28 -23.56 11.08
CA GLY A 196 2.03 -24.28 9.85
C GLY A 196 1.07 -23.57 8.86
N ALA A 197 0.93 -24.18 7.69
CA ALA A 197 0.23 -23.58 6.54
C ALA A 197 -1.28 -23.37 6.78
N ASN A 198 -1.94 -24.29 7.49
CA ASN A 198 -3.39 -24.18 7.76
C ASN A 198 -3.71 -22.97 8.63
N ALA A 199 -2.94 -22.73 9.69
CA ALA A 199 -3.10 -21.58 10.57
C ALA A 199 -2.89 -20.28 9.80
N LYS A 200 -1.82 -20.20 9.01
CA LYS A 200 -1.52 -19.02 8.19
C LYS A 200 -2.60 -18.75 7.14
N ALA A 201 -3.07 -19.78 6.43
CA ALA A 201 -4.14 -19.64 5.44
C ALA A 201 -5.44 -19.12 6.09
N SER A 202 -5.84 -19.71 7.22
CA SER A 202 -7.01 -19.27 8.00
C SER A 202 -6.86 -17.82 8.48
N LEU A 203 -5.69 -17.47 8.99
CA LEU A 203 -5.37 -16.12 9.42
C LEU A 203 -5.51 -15.10 8.27
N LEU A 204 -4.96 -15.40 7.09
CA LEU A 204 -5.04 -14.51 5.94
C LEU A 204 -6.46 -14.37 5.40
N CYS A 205 -7.24 -15.46 5.37
CA CYS A 205 -8.64 -15.44 4.99
C CYS A 205 -9.47 -14.55 5.95
N ARG A 206 -9.30 -14.73 7.26
CA ARG A 206 -9.97 -13.91 8.28
C ARG A 206 -9.47 -12.46 8.28
N GLY A 207 -8.17 -12.26 8.05
CA GLY A 207 -7.57 -10.94 7.89
C GLY A 207 -8.12 -10.18 6.69
N LEU A 208 -8.36 -10.88 5.58
CA LEU A 208 -9.01 -10.28 4.40
C LEU A 208 -10.42 -9.78 4.75
N ALA A 209 -11.18 -10.52 5.58
CA ALA A 209 -12.48 -10.06 6.06
C ALA A 209 -12.38 -8.80 6.94
N GLU A 210 -11.39 -8.70 7.84
CA GLU A 210 -11.16 -7.46 8.62
C GLU A 210 -10.76 -6.28 7.73
N ILE A 211 -9.94 -6.51 6.70
CA ILE A 211 -9.62 -5.49 5.70
C ILE A 211 -10.91 -5.00 5.03
N GLY A 212 -11.83 -5.93 4.69
CA GLY A 212 -13.13 -5.61 4.09
C GLY A 212 -13.97 -4.69 4.97
N VAL A 213 -14.06 -4.96 6.28
CA VAL A 213 -14.79 -4.10 7.23
C VAL A 213 -14.27 -2.67 7.21
N VAL A 214 -12.96 -2.48 7.26
CA VAL A 214 -12.37 -1.14 7.24
C VAL A 214 -12.55 -0.47 5.88
N LEU A 215 -12.32 -1.21 4.79
CA LEU A 215 -12.45 -0.74 3.43
C LEU A 215 -13.87 -0.23 3.15
N GLU A 216 -14.88 -1.04 3.42
CA GLU A 216 -16.30 -0.68 3.25
C GLU A 216 -16.72 0.46 4.19
N GLY A 217 -16.25 0.41 5.43
CA GLY A 217 -16.52 1.44 6.42
C GLY A 217 -15.91 2.81 6.10
N LEU A 218 -14.88 2.86 5.27
CA LEU A 218 -14.30 4.09 4.70
C LEU A 218 -14.97 4.49 3.38
N GLY A 219 -15.90 3.70 2.85
CA GLY A 219 -16.62 3.96 1.60
C GLY A 219 -15.97 3.34 0.36
N GLY A 220 -15.03 2.42 0.53
CA GLY A 220 -14.44 1.65 -0.57
C GLY A 220 -15.37 0.53 -1.06
N ALA A 221 -15.15 0.07 -2.28
CA ALA A 221 -15.93 -0.98 -2.91
C ALA A 221 -15.38 -2.38 -2.56
N THR A 222 -16.25 -3.30 -2.12
CA THR A 222 -15.88 -4.70 -1.77
C THR A 222 -15.11 -5.41 -2.88
N SER A 223 -15.39 -5.10 -4.15
CA SER A 223 -14.67 -5.68 -5.29
C SER A 223 -13.16 -5.37 -5.28
N THR A 224 -12.76 -4.21 -4.75
CA THR A 224 -11.35 -3.80 -4.63
C THR A 224 -10.58 -4.73 -3.69
N LEU A 225 -11.24 -5.31 -2.69
CA LEU A 225 -10.65 -6.25 -1.73
C LEU A 225 -10.04 -7.48 -2.41
N TYR A 226 -10.69 -8.00 -3.44
CA TYR A 226 -10.27 -9.20 -4.18
C TYR A 226 -9.30 -8.91 -5.33
N GLY A 227 -8.99 -7.64 -5.56
CA GLY A 227 -8.07 -7.18 -6.59
C GLY A 227 -6.59 -7.19 -6.15
N LEU A 228 -5.76 -6.58 -7.01
CA LEU A 228 -4.31 -6.50 -6.78
C LEU A 228 -3.95 -5.71 -5.51
N ALA A 229 -4.68 -4.63 -5.21
CA ALA A 229 -4.42 -3.80 -4.04
C ALA A 229 -4.83 -4.46 -2.70
N GLY A 230 -5.80 -5.37 -2.73
CA GLY A 230 -6.26 -6.14 -1.58
C GLY A 230 -5.58 -7.50 -1.49
N LEU A 231 -6.26 -8.55 -1.99
CA LEU A 231 -5.79 -9.93 -1.92
C LEU A 231 -4.40 -10.12 -2.53
N GLY A 232 -4.12 -9.50 -3.68
CA GLY A 232 -2.83 -9.62 -4.35
C GLY A 232 -1.67 -9.11 -3.49
N ASP A 233 -1.78 -7.90 -2.95
CA ASP A 233 -0.73 -7.29 -2.11
C ASP A 233 -0.63 -7.96 -0.73
N LEU A 234 -1.76 -8.45 -0.20
CA LEU A 234 -1.78 -9.25 1.03
C LEU A 234 -0.95 -10.53 0.86
N LEU A 235 -1.22 -11.32 -0.17
CA LEU A 235 -0.51 -12.58 -0.42
C LEU A 235 0.99 -12.36 -0.67
N ALA A 236 1.36 -11.37 -1.48
CA ALA A 236 2.76 -11.05 -1.74
C ALA A 236 3.49 -10.62 -0.46
N THR A 237 2.85 -9.80 0.38
CA THR A 237 3.48 -9.24 1.58
C THR A 237 3.56 -10.24 2.73
N ALA A 238 2.54 -11.07 2.93
CA ALA A 238 2.46 -12.04 4.02
C ALA A 238 3.32 -13.31 3.79
N ASN A 239 3.78 -13.54 2.55
CA ASN A 239 4.57 -14.72 2.18
C ASN A 239 6.02 -14.38 1.78
N SER A 240 6.47 -13.16 2.02
CA SER A 240 7.81 -12.74 1.60
C SER A 240 8.66 -12.23 2.76
N SER A 241 9.85 -12.78 2.91
CA SER A 241 10.89 -12.27 3.82
C SER A 241 11.44 -10.89 3.43
N LEU A 242 11.14 -10.42 2.21
CA LEU A 242 11.42 -9.04 1.80
C LEU A 242 10.45 -8.04 2.46
N SER A 243 9.32 -8.50 2.97
CA SER A 243 8.35 -7.67 3.68
C SER A 243 8.87 -7.30 5.07
N ARG A 244 9.02 -6.01 5.32
CA ARG A 244 9.41 -5.47 6.64
C ARG A 244 8.36 -5.78 7.70
N ASN A 245 7.07 -5.74 7.35
CA ASN A 245 5.97 -6.04 8.26
C ASN A 245 5.96 -7.54 8.64
N TYR A 246 6.17 -8.43 7.67
CA TYR A 246 6.30 -9.86 7.93
C TYR A 246 7.51 -10.14 8.85
N ARG A 247 8.68 -9.57 8.54
CA ARG A 247 9.89 -9.71 9.39
C ARG A 247 9.68 -9.18 10.81
N CYS A 248 8.94 -8.09 10.96
CA CYS A 248 8.56 -7.57 12.27
C CYS A 248 7.78 -8.63 13.07
N GLY A 249 6.78 -9.26 12.44
CA GLY A 249 6.02 -10.34 13.07
C GLY A 249 6.88 -11.54 13.49
N VAL A 250 7.83 -11.97 12.65
CA VAL A 250 8.78 -13.04 13.00
C VAL A 250 9.61 -12.66 14.23
N LEU A 251 10.16 -11.45 14.27
CA LEU A 251 10.96 -10.96 15.40
C LEU A 251 10.14 -10.86 16.69
N LEU A 252 8.87 -10.45 16.61
CA LEU A 252 7.95 -10.45 17.76
C LEU A 252 7.72 -11.88 18.29
N ALA A 253 7.58 -12.87 17.40
CA ALA A 253 7.44 -14.28 17.79
C ALA A 253 8.71 -14.83 18.45
N GLU A 254 9.89 -14.31 18.09
CA GLU A 254 11.18 -14.63 18.72
C GLU A 254 11.36 -13.94 20.09
N GLY A 255 10.40 -13.13 20.54
CA GLY A 255 10.43 -12.42 21.82
C GLY A 255 11.03 -11.02 21.79
N CYS A 256 11.30 -10.44 20.61
CA CYS A 256 11.70 -9.05 20.50
C CYS A 256 10.54 -8.11 20.86
N SER A 257 10.84 -6.96 21.48
CA SER A 257 9.89 -5.85 21.55
C SER A 257 9.72 -5.17 20.17
N GLU A 258 8.70 -4.31 20.03
CA GLU A 258 8.50 -3.53 18.79
C GLU A 258 9.74 -2.67 18.47
N GLU A 259 10.35 -2.04 19.47
CA GLU A 259 11.55 -1.23 19.32
C GLU A 259 12.72 -2.07 18.82
N GLN A 260 12.98 -3.21 19.45
CA GLN A 260 14.06 -4.12 19.03
C GLN A 260 13.85 -4.66 17.62
N ALA A 261 12.59 -5.00 17.26
CA ALA A 261 12.27 -5.45 15.91
C ALA A 261 12.48 -4.32 14.89
N SER A 262 12.09 -3.09 15.19
CA SER A 262 12.28 -1.92 14.34
C SER A 262 13.77 -1.60 14.12
N GLU A 263 14.59 -1.66 15.18
CA GLU A 263 16.04 -1.47 15.09
C GLU A 263 16.71 -2.51 14.19
N ARG A 264 16.36 -3.80 14.36
CA ARG A 264 16.91 -4.89 13.53
C ARG A 264 16.51 -4.78 12.05
N ILE A 265 15.29 -4.28 11.76
CA ILE A 265 14.81 -4.08 10.41
C ILE A 265 15.49 -2.86 9.76
N SER A 266 15.91 -1.86 10.55
CA SER A 266 16.58 -0.62 10.13
C SER A 266 15.81 0.17 9.05
N ALA A 267 14.47 0.06 9.03
CA ALA A 267 13.61 0.74 8.07
C ALA A 267 12.19 0.89 8.67
N THR A 268 11.42 1.84 8.15
CA THR A 268 10.03 2.07 8.61
C THR A 268 9.18 0.83 8.44
N VAL A 269 8.50 0.42 9.50
CA VAL A 269 7.49 -0.65 9.54
C VAL A 269 6.13 0.01 9.75
N GLU A 270 5.26 -0.05 8.75
CA GLU A 270 3.96 0.65 8.78
C GLU A 270 2.87 -0.13 9.52
N GLY A 271 2.99 -1.46 9.60
CA GLY A 271 1.99 -2.34 10.23
C GLY A 271 1.62 -1.95 11.66
N PRO A 272 2.58 -1.73 12.58
CA PRO A 272 2.29 -1.34 13.95
C PRO A 272 1.47 -0.06 14.08
N ARG A 273 1.85 0.99 13.35
CA ARG A 273 1.11 2.27 13.36
C ARG A 273 -0.28 2.11 12.76
N THR A 274 -0.38 1.39 11.64
CA THR A 274 -1.66 1.11 10.99
C THR A 274 -2.59 0.30 11.87
N ALA A 275 -2.09 -0.70 12.61
CA ALA A 275 -2.88 -1.50 13.55
C ALA A 275 -3.53 -0.62 14.63
N ARG A 276 -2.75 0.25 15.26
CA ARG A 276 -3.27 1.19 16.27
C ARG A 276 -4.30 2.16 15.70
N ALA A 277 -4.03 2.73 14.51
CA ALA A 277 -4.96 3.63 13.85
C ALA A 277 -6.27 2.91 13.47
N ALA A 278 -6.18 1.68 12.95
CA ALA A 278 -7.34 0.86 12.62
C ALA A 278 -8.20 0.55 13.85
N LEU A 279 -7.60 0.23 15.00
CA LEU A 279 -8.34 -0.01 16.25
C LEU A 279 -9.00 1.26 16.79
N GLN A 280 -8.31 2.40 16.74
CA GLN A 280 -8.93 3.67 17.14
C GLN A 280 -10.13 4.01 16.24
N LEU A 281 -10.00 3.79 14.93
CA LEU A 281 -11.08 3.99 13.99
C LEU A 281 -12.23 3.01 14.23
N ALA A 282 -11.91 1.73 14.46
CA ALA A 282 -12.86 0.69 14.80
C ALA A 282 -13.66 1.02 16.06
N SER A 283 -13.00 1.50 17.11
CA SER A 283 -13.65 1.94 18.35
C SER A 283 -14.64 3.09 18.11
N ARG A 284 -14.28 4.07 17.25
CA ARG A 284 -15.18 5.18 16.92
C ARG A 284 -16.38 4.77 16.06
N LYS A 285 -16.22 3.72 15.26
CA LYS A 285 -17.22 3.27 14.28
C LYS A 285 -18.01 2.04 14.72
N GLY A 286 -17.64 1.42 15.85
CA GLY A 286 -18.25 0.17 16.33
C GLY A 286 -17.86 -1.05 15.51
N TRP A 287 -16.71 -1.03 14.81
CA TRP A 287 -16.22 -2.18 14.05
C TRP A 287 -15.47 -3.16 14.95
N HIS A 288 -15.45 -4.41 14.53
CA HIS A 288 -14.80 -5.48 15.26
C HIS A 288 -13.61 -6.05 14.45
N LEU A 289 -12.38 -5.81 14.93
CA LEU A 289 -11.13 -6.16 14.25
C LEU A 289 -10.23 -7.02 15.15
N PRO A 290 -10.60 -8.28 15.41
CA PRO A 290 -9.93 -9.12 16.40
C PRO A 290 -8.47 -9.43 16.07
N ILE A 291 -8.07 -9.58 14.80
CA ILE A 291 -6.66 -9.80 14.43
C ILE A 291 -5.86 -8.54 14.69
N CYS A 292 -6.38 -7.38 14.27
CA CYS A 292 -5.73 -6.10 14.55
C CYS A 292 -5.57 -5.87 16.06
N GLU A 293 -6.58 -6.23 16.87
CA GLU A 293 -6.53 -6.14 18.33
C GLU A 293 -5.42 -7.00 18.91
N GLN A 294 -5.34 -8.27 18.55
CA GLN A 294 -4.30 -9.15 19.03
C GLN A 294 -2.89 -8.71 18.58
N VAL A 295 -2.75 -8.19 17.38
CA VAL A 295 -1.48 -7.61 16.92
C VAL A 295 -1.07 -6.44 17.80
N VAL A 296 -1.99 -5.53 18.14
CA VAL A 296 -1.68 -4.38 19.03
C VAL A 296 -1.32 -4.84 20.41
N LEU A 297 -2.04 -5.79 21.02
CA LEU A 297 -1.73 -6.33 22.34
C LEU A 297 -0.33 -6.95 22.40
N VAL A 298 0.11 -7.63 21.34
CA VAL A 298 1.48 -8.17 21.23
C VAL A 298 2.50 -7.04 21.11
N LEU A 299 2.26 -6.05 20.25
CA LEU A 299 3.15 -4.90 20.07
C LEU A 299 3.37 -4.11 21.37
N GLU A 300 2.33 -3.99 22.20
CA GLU A 300 2.36 -3.26 23.47
C GLU A 300 2.85 -4.11 24.65
N GLY A 301 3.17 -5.38 24.40
CA GLY A 301 3.62 -6.31 25.45
C GLY A 301 2.52 -6.74 26.43
N HIS A 302 1.26 -6.45 26.10
CA HIS A 302 0.10 -6.86 26.91
C HIS A 302 -0.29 -8.32 26.68
N SER A 303 0.18 -8.93 25.58
CA SER A 303 -0.02 -10.34 25.28
C SER A 303 1.24 -10.94 24.68
N THR A 304 1.48 -12.22 24.92
CA THR A 304 2.50 -12.96 24.17
C THR A 304 1.94 -13.40 22.82
N PRO A 305 2.80 -13.60 21.80
CA PRO A 305 2.37 -14.12 20.48
C PRO A 305 1.53 -15.41 20.60
N GLY A 306 1.94 -16.36 21.46
CA GLY A 306 1.19 -17.59 21.68
C GLY A 306 -0.18 -17.37 22.35
N ALA A 307 -0.26 -16.45 23.32
CA ALA A 307 -1.52 -16.10 23.98
C ALA A 307 -2.48 -15.39 22.99
N ALA A 308 -1.97 -14.55 22.12
CA ALA A 308 -2.77 -13.88 21.09
C ALA A 308 -3.40 -14.89 20.09
N VAL A 309 -2.63 -15.89 19.67
CA VAL A 309 -3.17 -17.00 18.83
C VAL A 309 -4.26 -17.77 19.56
N LYS A 310 -4.02 -18.13 20.84
CA LYS A 310 -4.99 -18.82 21.68
C LYS A 310 -6.29 -18.01 21.81
N ALA A 311 -6.18 -16.71 22.09
CA ALA A 311 -7.35 -15.82 22.21
C ALA A 311 -8.17 -15.77 20.90
N LEU A 312 -7.53 -15.79 19.71
CA LEU A 312 -8.24 -15.85 18.43
C LEU A 312 -8.97 -17.18 18.23
N MET A 313 -8.39 -18.30 18.69
CA MET A 313 -8.97 -19.65 18.55
C MET A 313 -10.10 -19.92 19.55
N GLU A 314 -10.11 -19.30 20.71
CA GLU A 314 -11.11 -19.47 21.78
C GLU A 314 -12.34 -18.55 21.64
N ARG A 315 -12.41 -17.78 20.56
CA ARG A 315 -13.57 -16.92 20.26
C ARG A 315 -14.82 -17.76 20.01
N ASP A 316 -15.99 -17.17 20.27
CA ASP A 316 -17.27 -17.80 20.01
C ASP A 316 -17.38 -18.29 18.57
N LEU A 317 -17.95 -19.50 18.41
CA LEU A 317 -18.20 -20.08 17.10
C LEU A 317 -19.26 -19.24 16.35
N ARG A 318 -18.97 -18.90 15.10
CA ARG A 318 -19.82 -18.08 14.25
C ARG A 318 -19.93 -18.68 12.85
N PRO A 319 -21.03 -18.44 12.14
CA PRO A 319 -21.07 -18.69 10.69
C PRO A 319 -19.96 -17.94 9.98
N GLU A 320 -19.38 -18.52 8.92
CA GLU A 320 -18.26 -17.93 8.18
C GLU A 320 -18.62 -16.52 7.60
N TRP A 321 -19.85 -16.40 7.11
CA TRP A 321 -20.36 -15.20 6.42
C TRP A 321 -21.30 -14.35 7.29
N GLN A 322 -21.08 -14.29 8.57
CA GLN A 322 -21.73 -13.25 9.38
C GLN A 322 -20.96 -11.93 9.24
N GLN A 323 -21.70 -10.81 9.09
CA GLN A 323 -21.09 -9.47 9.16
C GLN A 323 -20.26 -9.35 10.45
N LEU A 324 -18.99 -8.96 10.28
CA LEU A 324 -18.08 -8.74 11.40
C LEU A 324 -18.46 -7.49 12.21
#